data_553c10cccd20d330b889f6d97def1f52
#
_entry.id   553c10cccd20d330b889f6d97def1f52
#
_cell.length_a   1.000
_cell.length_b   1.000
_cell.length_c   1.000
_cell.angle_alpha   90.00
_cell.angle_beta   90.00
_cell.angle_gamma   90.00
#
_symmetry.space_group_name_H-M   'P 1'
#
loop_
_entity.id
_entity.type
_entity.pdbx_description
1 polymer ?
#
loop_
_entity_poly.entity_id
_entity_poly.type
_entity_poly.pdbx_seq_one_letter_code
_entity_poly.pdbx_strand_id
1 'polypeptide(L)'
;MPDQESTIKMPNFQLPLVVDVSSSPLQVGIPQTKGWLRIETDPEQAMEGLFRATQKLFQDQPGDLNAIDAVYYCCGPGSTLSLRLAAAFVKTLLWEAKGRISLFQYNALDLAACMTKESINSIQAPFRMGKRFVRTGKVRAIGQKNVLLEEDALEKYPQSLHLLGPRAIAIEIPEAQILKYDLNSVNGLTDLNLVSETAEQPAPYSPEPMTFKKWEGVIPAKK
;
A
#
# COMPACT_ATOMS: atom_id res chain seq x y z
N MET A 1 12.08 -12.79 -34.14
CA MET A 1 11.23 -13.67 -33.33
C MET A 1 10.17 -12.78 -32.70
N PRO A 2 8.88 -12.99 -32.92
CA PRO A 2 7.85 -12.16 -32.30
C PRO A 2 7.80 -12.49 -30.82
N ASP A 3 7.82 -11.42 -30.00
CA ASP A 3 7.64 -11.48 -28.56
C ASP A 3 6.29 -12.17 -28.25
N GLN A 4 6.37 -13.32 -27.59
CA GLN A 4 5.18 -13.91 -26.97
C GLN A 4 4.81 -13.01 -25.79
N GLU A 5 3.90 -12.05 -26.01
CA GLU A 5 3.11 -11.48 -24.94
C GLU A 5 2.35 -12.64 -24.27
N SER A 6 2.89 -13.12 -23.17
CA SER A 6 2.16 -14.02 -22.29
C SER A 6 0.96 -13.24 -21.78
N THR A 7 -0.19 -13.46 -22.38
CA THR A 7 -1.46 -12.94 -21.91
C THR A 7 -1.70 -13.60 -20.54
N ILE A 8 -1.30 -12.92 -19.47
CA ILE A 8 -1.61 -13.33 -18.10
C ILE A 8 -3.13 -13.30 -18.02
N LYS A 9 -3.74 -14.50 -18.01
CA LYS A 9 -5.19 -14.64 -17.87
C LYS A 9 -5.55 -14.11 -16.48
N MET A 10 -6.10 -12.89 -16.45
CA MET A 10 -6.51 -12.25 -15.21
C MET A 10 -7.55 -13.12 -14.50
N PRO A 11 -7.36 -13.45 -13.21
CA PRO A 11 -8.39 -14.15 -12.47
C PRO A 11 -9.65 -13.27 -12.43
N ASN A 12 -10.80 -13.89 -12.69
CA ASN A 12 -12.09 -13.20 -12.68
C ASN A 12 -12.68 -13.31 -11.26
N PHE A 13 -12.50 -12.26 -10.48
CA PHE A 13 -13.08 -12.15 -9.15
C PHE A 13 -14.47 -11.50 -9.23
N GLN A 14 -15.40 -11.96 -8.39
CA GLN A 14 -16.76 -11.44 -8.34
C GLN A 14 -16.86 -10.25 -7.39
N LEU A 15 -16.19 -10.31 -6.24
CA LEU A 15 -16.20 -9.24 -5.25
C LEU A 15 -14.82 -9.03 -4.63
N PRO A 16 -13.87 -8.49 -5.39
CA PRO A 16 -12.55 -8.15 -4.86
C PRO A 16 -12.62 -6.92 -3.95
N LEU A 17 -11.88 -6.94 -2.85
CA LEU A 17 -11.76 -5.85 -1.90
C LEU A 17 -10.33 -5.29 -1.91
N VAL A 18 -10.18 -3.97 -1.98
CA VAL A 18 -8.92 -3.28 -1.72
C VAL A 18 -8.93 -2.69 -0.32
N VAL A 19 -7.83 -2.90 0.42
CA VAL A 19 -7.60 -2.32 1.76
C VAL A 19 -6.29 -1.54 1.73
N ASP A 20 -6.39 -0.22 1.75
CA ASP A 20 -5.24 0.67 1.74
C ASP A 20 -5.28 1.69 2.88
N VAL A 21 -4.38 1.51 3.82
CA VAL A 21 -4.19 2.41 4.97
C VAL A 21 -2.81 3.07 4.95
N SER A 22 -2.14 3.05 3.79
CA SER A 22 -0.80 3.62 3.63
C SER A 22 -0.79 5.14 3.63
N SER A 23 -1.91 5.76 3.26
CA SER A 23 -2.11 7.21 3.20
C SER A 23 -3.18 7.70 4.17
N SER A 24 -3.33 9.03 4.29
CA SER A 24 -4.45 9.67 4.96
C SER A 24 -5.15 10.59 3.93
N PRO A 25 -6.47 10.41 3.74
CA PRO A 25 -7.35 9.42 4.37
C PRO A 25 -7.00 7.99 3.98
N LEU A 26 -7.41 7.01 4.82
CA LEU A 26 -7.39 5.60 4.42
C LEU A 26 -8.44 5.37 3.34
N GLN A 27 -8.25 4.34 2.53
CA GLN A 27 -9.12 4.04 1.39
C GLN A 27 -9.46 2.56 1.36
N VAL A 28 -10.72 2.23 1.15
CA VAL A 28 -11.18 0.87 0.84
C VAL A 28 -12.01 0.91 -0.43
N GLY A 29 -11.98 -0.12 -1.25
CA GLY A 29 -12.71 -0.07 -2.50
C GLY A 29 -12.98 -1.44 -3.12
N ILE A 30 -13.97 -1.47 -4.01
CA ILE A 30 -14.31 -2.62 -4.85
C ILE A 30 -13.83 -2.31 -6.27
N PRO A 31 -12.68 -2.84 -6.70
CA PRO A 31 -12.17 -2.60 -8.02
C PRO A 31 -12.94 -3.43 -9.06
N GLN A 32 -13.12 -2.85 -10.24
CA GLN A 32 -13.56 -3.54 -11.45
C GLN A 32 -12.35 -3.80 -12.36
N THR A 33 -12.51 -4.50 -13.45
CA THR A 33 -11.44 -4.70 -14.43
C THR A 33 -10.83 -3.35 -14.84
N LYS A 34 -11.70 -2.35 -15.09
CA LYS A 34 -11.31 -0.96 -15.34
C LYS A 34 -12.06 -0.04 -14.39
N GLY A 35 -11.34 0.74 -13.59
CA GLY A 35 -11.92 1.65 -12.61
C GLY A 35 -12.46 0.92 -11.37
N TRP A 36 -13.47 1.50 -10.74
CA TRP A 36 -13.98 1.13 -9.43
C TRP A 36 -15.49 1.07 -9.42
N LEU A 37 -16.05 0.06 -8.77
CA LEU A 37 -17.48 0.05 -8.44
C LEU A 37 -17.77 1.09 -7.37
N ARG A 38 -16.96 1.11 -6.31
CA ARG A 38 -17.06 2.06 -5.20
C ARG A 38 -15.73 2.19 -4.48
N ILE A 39 -15.44 3.39 -3.98
CA ILE A 39 -14.34 3.67 -3.04
C ILE A 39 -14.92 4.45 -1.87
N GLU A 40 -14.56 4.05 -0.67
CA GLU A 40 -14.85 4.77 0.57
C GLU A 40 -13.57 5.19 1.25
N THR A 41 -13.61 6.34 1.89
CA THR A 41 -12.46 6.91 2.59
C THR A 41 -12.83 7.29 4.02
N ASP A 42 -11.84 7.25 4.91
CA ASP A 42 -11.98 7.76 6.27
C ASP A 42 -10.71 8.50 6.70
N PRO A 43 -10.81 9.71 7.26
CA PRO A 43 -9.65 10.47 7.70
C PRO A 43 -8.94 9.85 8.90
N GLU A 44 -9.62 9.02 9.66
CA GLU A 44 -9.08 8.33 10.81
C GLU A 44 -8.41 7.03 10.40
N GLN A 45 -7.10 6.95 10.62
CA GLN A 45 -6.29 5.78 10.26
C GLN A 45 -6.34 4.65 11.29
N ALA A 46 -7.16 4.77 12.32
CA ALA A 46 -7.34 3.73 13.32
C ALA A 46 -8.24 2.60 12.80
N MET A 47 -8.35 1.53 13.58
CA MET A 47 -9.23 0.40 13.28
C MET A 47 -10.69 0.85 13.06
N GLU A 48 -11.16 1.82 13.83
CA GLU A 48 -12.51 2.37 13.72
C GLU A 48 -12.78 3.00 12.36
N GLY A 49 -11.82 3.78 11.81
CA GLY A 49 -11.95 4.35 10.47
C GLY A 49 -12.03 3.27 9.39
N LEU A 50 -11.22 2.20 9.52
CA LEU A 50 -11.26 1.07 8.59
C LEU A 50 -12.61 0.35 8.64
N PHE A 51 -13.17 0.10 9.83
CA PHE A 51 -14.49 -0.50 9.97
C PHE A 51 -15.59 0.39 9.41
N ARG A 52 -15.57 1.70 9.71
CA ARG A 52 -16.57 2.65 9.17
C ARG A 52 -16.53 2.71 7.63
N ALA A 53 -15.34 2.82 7.05
CA ALA A 53 -15.20 2.86 5.60
C ALA A 53 -15.67 1.54 4.96
N THR A 54 -15.30 0.39 5.55
CA THR A 54 -15.76 -0.91 5.06
C THR A 54 -17.28 -1.07 5.20
N GLN A 55 -17.86 -0.66 6.31
CA GLN A 55 -19.33 -0.70 6.52
C GLN A 55 -20.06 0.14 5.47
N LYS A 56 -19.58 1.36 5.21
CA LYS A 56 -20.15 2.23 4.16
C LYS A 56 -20.03 1.60 2.77
N LEU A 57 -18.87 0.96 2.49
CA LEU A 57 -18.63 0.32 1.20
C LEU A 57 -19.68 -0.74 0.87
N PHE A 58 -20.15 -1.49 1.87
CA PHE A 58 -21.13 -2.58 1.71
C PHE A 58 -22.57 -2.20 2.06
N GLN A 59 -22.84 -0.95 2.51
CA GLN A 59 -24.15 -0.55 3.05
C GLN A 59 -25.31 -0.76 2.07
N ASP A 60 -25.08 -0.57 0.75
CA ASP A 60 -26.11 -0.63 -0.28
C ASP A 60 -25.78 -1.69 -1.36
N GLN A 61 -24.87 -2.62 -1.06
CA GLN A 61 -24.44 -3.63 -2.01
C GLN A 61 -25.13 -4.97 -1.73
N PRO A 62 -25.52 -5.74 -2.77
CA PRO A 62 -26.07 -7.08 -2.63
C PRO A 62 -24.96 -8.11 -2.32
N GLY A 63 -24.11 -7.83 -1.39
CA GLY A 63 -23.02 -8.70 -0.94
C GLY A 63 -22.58 -8.29 0.43
N ASP A 64 -22.23 -9.25 1.24
CA ASP A 64 -21.63 -9.03 2.54
C ASP A 64 -20.13 -9.36 2.49
N LEU A 65 -19.43 -9.20 3.58
CA LEU A 65 -18.03 -9.58 3.71
C LEU A 65 -17.77 -11.05 3.37
N ASN A 66 -18.79 -11.92 3.44
CA ASN A 66 -18.68 -13.34 3.12
C ASN A 66 -18.63 -13.62 1.62
N ALA A 67 -19.06 -12.67 0.79
CA ALA A 67 -19.00 -12.79 -0.67
C ALA A 67 -17.64 -12.39 -1.25
N ILE A 68 -16.74 -11.82 -0.44
CA ILE A 68 -15.39 -11.44 -0.88
C ILE A 68 -14.64 -12.70 -1.31
N ASP A 69 -14.06 -12.65 -2.52
CA ASP A 69 -13.29 -13.74 -3.13
C ASP A 69 -11.82 -13.38 -3.39
N ALA A 70 -11.48 -12.08 -3.32
CA ALA A 70 -10.09 -11.60 -3.36
C ALA A 70 -9.88 -10.39 -2.45
N VAL A 71 -8.69 -10.27 -1.86
CA VAL A 71 -8.27 -9.08 -1.13
C VAL A 71 -6.94 -8.60 -1.67
N TYR A 72 -6.90 -7.32 -2.05
CA TYR A 72 -5.70 -6.58 -2.38
C TYR A 72 -5.32 -5.72 -1.18
N TYR A 73 -4.23 -6.08 -0.53
CA TYR A 73 -3.76 -5.43 0.69
C TYR A 73 -2.53 -4.56 0.40
N CYS A 74 -2.60 -3.27 0.77
CA CYS A 74 -1.43 -2.41 0.73
C CYS A 74 -0.50 -2.71 1.91
N CYS A 75 0.68 -3.26 1.63
CA CYS A 75 1.66 -3.57 2.66
C CYS A 75 2.46 -2.34 3.14
N GLY A 76 2.33 -1.18 2.50
CA GLY A 76 3.02 0.08 2.79
C GLY A 76 3.95 0.53 1.66
N PRO A 77 4.78 1.56 1.90
CA PRO A 77 5.04 2.25 3.16
C PRO A 77 3.84 3.05 3.70
N GLY A 78 3.83 3.27 5.01
CA GLY A 78 2.79 4.01 5.71
C GLY A 78 2.98 3.97 7.23
N SER A 79 1.97 4.40 7.98
CA SER A 79 1.97 4.30 9.43
C SER A 79 2.08 2.84 9.88
N THR A 80 3.11 2.52 10.67
CA THR A 80 3.35 1.14 11.15
C THR A 80 2.14 0.59 11.92
N LEU A 81 1.48 1.44 12.74
CA LEU A 81 0.30 1.03 13.49
C LEU A 81 -0.86 0.73 12.54
N SER A 82 -1.17 1.63 11.62
CA SER A 82 -2.26 1.47 10.66
C SER A 82 -2.08 0.22 9.80
N LEU A 83 -0.86 0.00 9.28
CA LEU A 83 -0.54 -1.19 8.47
C LEU A 83 -0.71 -2.50 9.26
N ARG A 84 -0.34 -2.53 10.54
CA ARG A 84 -0.55 -3.70 11.41
C ARG A 84 -2.03 -3.96 11.69
N LEU A 85 -2.80 -2.90 11.91
CA LEU A 85 -4.24 -3.00 12.12
C LEU A 85 -4.95 -3.50 10.86
N ALA A 86 -4.59 -2.98 9.69
CA ALA A 86 -5.11 -3.48 8.42
C ALA A 86 -4.71 -4.93 8.15
N ALA A 87 -3.47 -5.32 8.47
CA ALA A 87 -3.06 -6.72 8.38
C ALA A 87 -3.89 -7.63 9.30
N ALA A 88 -4.20 -7.19 10.53
CA ALA A 88 -5.07 -7.92 11.45
C ALA A 88 -6.50 -8.04 10.90
N PHE A 89 -7.05 -6.96 10.34
CA PHE A 89 -8.36 -6.96 9.68
C PHE A 89 -8.41 -7.97 8.53
N VAL A 90 -7.42 -7.92 7.62
CA VAL A 90 -7.34 -8.85 6.48
C VAL A 90 -7.17 -10.29 6.96
N LYS A 91 -6.35 -10.55 8.00
CA LYS A 91 -6.24 -11.88 8.60
C LYS A 91 -7.57 -12.43 9.12
N THR A 92 -8.40 -11.56 9.71
CA THR A 92 -9.73 -11.93 10.18
C THR A 92 -10.63 -12.34 9.02
N LEU A 93 -10.61 -11.60 7.91
CA LEU A 93 -11.35 -11.96 6.69
C LEU A 93 -10.89 -13.31 6.13
N LEU A 94 -9.58 -13.52 6.02
CA LEU A 94 -9.02 -14.80 5.53
C LEU A 94 -9.40 -15.98 6.41
N TRP A 95 -9.35 -15.79 7.73
CA TRP A 95 -9.72 -16.82 8.70
C TRP A 95 -11.21 -17.19 8.59
N GLU A 96 -12.09 -16.20 8.51
CA GLU A 96 -13.54 -16.43 8.36
C GLU A 96 -13.86 -17.08 7.00
N ALA A 97 -13.16 -16.68 5.96
CA ALA A 97 -13.38 -17.21 4.61
C ALA A 97 -12.90 -18.65 4.40
N LYS A 98 -12.14 -19.24 5.32
CA LYS A 98 -11.66 -20.64 5.26
C LYS A 98 -11.03 -21.03 3.92
N GLY A 99 -10.17 -20.15 3.39
CA GLY A 99 -9.43 -20.39 2.14
C GLY A 99 -10.18 -20.03 0.84
N ARG A 100 -11.36 -19.40 0.92
CA ARG A 100 -12.10 -18.93 -0.27
C ARG A 100 -11.53 -17.65 -0.86
N ILE A 101 -10.80 -16.85 -0.06
CA ILE A 101 -10.25 -15.57 -0.46
C ILE A 101 -8.83 -15.74 -0.98
N SER A 102 -8.58 -15.25 -2.20
CA SER A 102 -7.23 -15.06 -2.74
C SER A 102 -6.63 -13.77 -2.21
N LEU A 103 -5.43 -13.84 -1.58
CA LEU A 103 -4.74 -12.66 -1.08
C LEU A 103 -3.67 -12.19 -2.05
N PHE A 104 -3.72 -10.90 -2.35
CA PHE A 104 -2.70 -10.17 -3.10
C PHE A 104 -2.17 -9.03 -2.23
N GLN A 105 -0.87 -8.78 -2.32
CA GLN A 105 -0.27 -7.62 -1.66
C GLN A 105 0.46 -6.74 -2.66
N TYR A 106 0.43 -5.43 -2.43
CA TYR A 106 1.14 -4.45 -3.22
C TYR A 106 1.83 -3.41 -2.35
N ASN A 107 2.85 -2.78 -2.91
CA ASN A 107 3.52 -1.66 -2.27
C ASN A 107 2.91 -0.34 -2.73
N ALA A 108 2.66 0.59 -1.80
CA ALA A 108 2.06 1.88 -2.09
C ALA A 108 2.84 2.69 -3.14
N LEU A 109 4.18 2.58 -3.17
CA LEU A 109 5.00 3.28 -4.16
C LEU A 109 4.84 2.67 -5.56
N ASP A 110 4.61 1.36 -5.67
CA ASP A 110 4.35 0.72 -6.97
C ASP A 110 2.98 1.12 -7.50
N LEU A 111 1.96 1.17 -6.63
CA LEU A 111 0.64 1.64 -7.03
C LEU A 111 0.64 3.13 -7.37
N ALA A 112 1.39 3.95 -6.61
CA ALA A 112 1.58 5.36 -6.90
C ALA A 112 2.18 5.60 -8.30
N ALA A 113 3.04 4.70 -8.79
CA ALA A 113 3.56 4.78 -10.14
C ALA A 113 2.49 4.58 -11.22
N CYS A 114 1.39 3.87 -10.91
CA CYS A 114 0.24 3.75 -11.81
C CYS A 114 -0.63 5.02 -11.85
N MET A 115 -0.54 5.87 -10.81
CA MET A 115 -1.31 7.12 -10.72
C MET A 115 -0.71 8.25 -11.57
N THR A 116 0.46 8.04 -12.15
CA THR A 116 1.15 9.05 -12.95
C THR A 116 0.95 8.80 -14.44
N LYS A 117 0.88 9.88 -15.24
CA LYS A 117 0.80 9.80 -16.69
C LYS A 117 2.16 9.84 -17.37
N GLU A 118 3.20 10.24 -16.65
CA GLU A 118 4.54 10.45 -17.17
C GLU A 118 5.43 9.24 -16.85
N SER A 119 6.46 9.02 -17.67
CA SER A 119 7.50 8.04 -17.38
C SER A 119 8.40 8.57 -16.27
N ILE A 120 7.98 8.40 -15.03
CA ILE A 120 8.70 8.85 -13.85
C ILE A 120 9.67 7.77 -13.43
N ASN A 121 10.92 8.15 -13.26
CA ASN A 121 11.99 7.21 -12.90
C ASN A 121 12.02 6.87 -11.41
N SER A 122 11.43 7.71 -10.55
CA SER A 122 11.48 7.49 -9.11
C SER A 122 10.30 8.13 -8.36
N ILE A 123 9.86 7.45 -7.29
CA ILE A 123 8.87 7.93 -6.33
C ILE A 123 9.44 7.76 -4.93
N GLN A 124 9.26 8.77 -4.09
CA GLN A 124 9.75 8.79 -2.74
C GLN A 124 8.62 8.93 -1.72
N ALA A 125 8.81 8.32 -0.55
CA ALA A 125 7.96 8.52 0.61
C ALA A 125 8.81 8.65 1.89
N PRO A 126 8.34 9.39 2.91
CA PRO A 126 9.00 9.43 4.20
C PRO A 126 9.11 8.03 4.82
N PHE A 127 10.22 7.77 5.51
CA PHE A 127 10.37 6.54 6.30
C PHE A 127 10.54 6.89 7.79
N ARG A 128 11.70 6.71 8.35
CA ARG A 128 12.07 7.13 9.71
C ARG A 128 12.84 8.44 9.64
N MET A 129 13.13 9.03 10.81
CA MET A 129 13.90 10.27 10.87
C MET A 129 15.13 10.23 9.96
N GLY A 130 15.24 11.20 9.06
CA GLY A 130 16.37 11.35 8.14
C GLY A 130 16.48 10.29 7.05
N LYS A 131 15.46 9.44 6.82
CA LYS A 131 15.43 8.43 5.76
C LYS A 131 14.18 8.50 4.91
N ARG A 132 14.30 8.08 3.66
CA ARG A 132 13.21 7.98 2.69
C ARG A 132 13.17 6.61 2.03
N PHE A 133 11.96 6.13 1.76
CA PHE A 133 11.76 5.09 0.78
C PHE A 133 11.91 5.68 -0.61
N VAL A 134 12.64 4.98 -1.47
CA VAL A 134 12.79 5.35 -2.88
C VAL A 134 12.44 4.15 -3.73
N ARG A 135 11.45 4.32 -4.59
CA ARG A 135 11.10 3.35 -5.64
C ARG A 135 11.66 3.84 -6.96
N THR A 136 12.31 2.95 -7.71
CA THR A 136 12.79 3.21 -9.07
C THR A 136 12.28 2.12 -10.02
N GLY A 137 12.20 2.44 -11.30
CA GLY A 137 11.76 1.51 -12.35
C GLY A 137 10.59 2.04 -13.16
N LYS A 138 10.11 1.20 -14.09
CA LYS A 138 9.03 1.57 -15.01
C LYS A 138 7.72 1.81 -14.26
N VAL A 139 6.88 2.70 -14.77
CA VAL A 139 5.48 2.82 -14.36
C VAL A 139 4.74 1.51 -14.68
N ARG A 140 3.66 1.23 -13.96
CA ARG A 140 2.85 0.02 -14.13
C ARG A 140 3.64 -1.29 -14.05
N ALA A 141 4.61 -1.32 -13.17
CA ALA A 141 5.41 -2.51 -12.88
C ALA A 141 5.90 -2.46 -11.43
N ILE A 142 6.25 -3.61 -10.89
CA ILE A 142 6.93 -3.70 -9.59
C ILE A 142 8.34 -3.11 -9.76
N GLY A 143 8.63 -2.04 -9.00
CA GLY A 143 9.91 -1.35 -9.02
C GLY A 143 10.88 -1.85 -7.97
N GLN A 144 12.15 -1.43 -8.12
CA GLN A 144 13.14 -1.61 -7.07
C GLN A 144 12.88 -0.62 -5.94
N LYS A 145 13.02 -1.07 -4.70
CA LYS A 145 12.76 -0.28 -3.49
C LYS A 145 14.00 -0.27 -2.60
N ASN A 146 14.42 0.94 -2.23
CA ASN A 146 15.56 1.18 -1.37
C ASN A 146 15.17 2.13 -0.24
N VAL A 147 15.92 2.08 0.84
CA VAL A 147 15.89 3.09 1.90
C VAL A 147 17.20 3.86 1.85
N LEU A 148 17.13 5.15 1.67
CA LEU A 148 18.27 6.05 1.60
C LEU A 148 18.18 7.09 2.71
N LEU A 149 19.31 7.72 3.04
CA LEU A 149 19.29 8.96 3.81
C LEU A 149 18.53 10.03 3.01
N GLU A 150 17.87 10.94 3.68
CA GLU A 150 17.01 11.93 3.04
C GLU A 150 17.80 12.80 2.07
N GLU A 151 18.99 13.26 2.47
CA GLU A 151 19.90 14.04 1.62
C GLU A 151 20.31 13.28 0.37
N ASP A 152 20.77 12.02 0.53
CA ASP A 152 21.17 11.16 -0.59
C ASP A 152 20.03 10.88 -1.56
N ALA A 153 18.80 10.69 -1.02
CA ALA A 153 17.64 10.43 -1.84
C ALA A 153 17.24 11.64 -2.71
N LEU A 154 17.32 12.84 -2.15
CA LEU A 154 17.01 14.08 -2.86
C LEU A 154 18.10 14.45 -3.89
N GLU A 155 19.37 14.28 -3.53
CA GLU A 155 20.47 14.53 -4.43
C GLU A 155 20.48 13.56 -5.62
N LYS A 156 20.32 12.26 -5.34
CA LYS A 156 20.36 11.22 -6.37
C LYS A 156 19.14 11.22 -7.29
N TYR A 157 17.99 11.63 -6.77
CA TYR A 157 16.73 11.59 -7.51
C TYR A 157 15.96 12.93 -7.43
N PRO A 158 16.53 14.02 -7.96
CA PRO A 158 15.97 15.37 -7.81
C PRO A 158 14.63 15.57 -8.54
N GLN A 159 14.31 14.71 -9.50
CA GLN A 159 13.06 14.74 -10.27
C GLN A 159 12.01 13.72 -9.76
N SER A 160 12.17 13.21 -8.54
CA SER A 160 11.20 12.27 -7.96
C SER A 160 9.85 12.92 -7.75
N LEU A 161 8.79 12.13 -7.86
CA LEU A 161 7.53 12.46 -7.19
C LEU A 161 7.56 12.01 -5.72
N HIS A 162 6.85 12.76 -4.90
CA HIS A 162 6.85 12.55 -3.46
C HIS A 162 5.44 12.26 -2.94
N LEU A 163 5.28 11.13 -2.27
CA LEU A 163 4.12 10.91 -1.42
C LEU A 163 4.36 11.61 -0.09
N LEU A 164 3.43 12.46 0.31
CA LEU A 164 3.50 13.12 1.61
C LEU A 164 2.96 12.19 2.69
N GLY A 165 3.72 12.07 3.77
CA GLY A 165 3.24 11.41 4.99
C GLY A 165 2.43 12.38 5.87
N PRO A 166 1.78 11.87 6.93
CA PRO A 166 1.00 12.69 7.86
C PRO A 166 1.87 13.64 8.71
N ARG A 167 3.20 13.52 8.66
CA ARG A 167 4.15 14.40 9.35
C ARG A 167 4.75 15.36 8.34
N ALA A 168 4.73 16.65 8.69
CA ALA A 168 5.38 17.68 7.90
C ALA A 168 6.85 17.30 7.63
N ILE A 169 7.24 17.43 6.39
CA ILE A 169 8.62 17.22 5.96
C ILE A 169 9.37 18.51 6.28
N ALA A 170 10.55 18.38 6.86
CA ALA A 170 11.43 19.52 7.12
C ALA A 170 11.98 20.18 5.85
N ILE A 171 11.75 19.57 4.69
CA ILE A 171 12.27 20.00 3.39
C ILE A 171 11.12 20.48 2.54
N GLU A 172 11.29 21.66 1.93
CA GLU A 172 10.36 22.19 0.92
C GLU A 172 10.44 21.34 -0.35
N ILE A 173 9.35 20.60 -0.63
CA ILE A 173 9.18 19.88 -1.88
C ILE A 173 8.31 20.73 -2.80
N PRO A 174 8.76 21.01 -4.04
CA PRO A 174 7.95 21.74 -5.01
C PRO A 174 6.58 21.08 -5.20
N GLU A 175 5.52 21.88 -5.26
CA GLU A 175 4.14 21.36 -5.40
C GLU A 175 3.98 20.46 -6.64
N ALA A 176 4.67 20.79 -7.72
CA ALA A 176 4.67 19.99 -8.96
C ALA A 176 5.26 18.58 -8.77
N GLN A 177 6.02 18.34 -7.70
CA GLN A 177 6.59 17.04 -7.36
C GLN A 177 5.77 16.29 -6.30
N ILE A 178 4.69 16.87 -5.80
CA ILE A 178 3.81 16.21 -4.84
C ILE A 178 2.81 15.33 -5.58
N LEU A 179 2.84 14.05 -5.33
CA LEU A 179 1.87 13.09 -5.86
C LEU A 179 0.74 12.88 -4.85
N LYS A 180 -0.47 13.23 -5.25
CA LYS A 180 -1.67 12.89 -4.48
C LYS A 180 -1.96 11.40 -4.64
N TYR A 181 -1.90 10.68 -3.53
CA TYR A 181 -2.23 9.26 -3.50
C TYR A 181 -3.74 9.07 -3.41
N ASP A 182 -4.36 8.59 -4.49
CA ASP A 182 -5.81 8.45 -4.60
C ASP A 182 -6.16 7.26 -5.49
N LEU A 183 -6.85 6.26 -4.94
CA LEU A 183 -7.26 5.06 -5.66
C LEU A 183 -8.13 5.37 -6.88
N ASN A 184 -8.87 6.49 -6.89
CA ASN A 184 -9.63 6.92 -8.07
C ASN A 184 -8.75 7.15 -9.31
N SER A 185 -7.46 7.40 -9.12
CA SER A 185 -6.48 7.58 -10.21
C SER A 185 -5.95 6.26 -10.77
N VAL A 186 -6.33 5.11 -10.17
CA VAL A 186 -5.90 3.77 -10.54
C VAL A 186 -6.98 3.10 -11.41
N ASN A 187 -6.55 2.41 -12.45
CA ASN A 187 -7.46 1.73 -13.38
C ASN A 187 -7.88 0.34 -12.85
N GLY A 188 -8.36 0.27 -11.61
CA GLY A 188 -8.91 -0.91 -10.98
C GLY A 188 -7.96 -2.12 -11.02
N LEU A 189 -8.52 -3.30 -11.31
CA LEU A 189 -7.75 -4.56 -11.38
C LEU A 189 -6.67 -4.54 -12.46
N THR A 190 -6.83 -3.74 -13.53
CA THR A 190 -5.81 -3.63 -14.59
C THR A 190 -4.47 -3.15 -14.01
N ASP A 191 -4.47 -2.12 -13.18
CA ASP A 191 -3.24 -1.60 -12.59
C ASP A 191 -2.82 -2.42 -11.35
N LEU A 192 -3.78 -2.80 -10.50
CA LEU A 192 -3.51 -3.60 -9.30
C LEU A 192 -2.76 -4.89 -9.63
N ASN A 193 -3.18 -5.63 -10.64
CA ASN A 193 -2.55 -6.89 -11.02
C ASN A 193 -1.12 -6.73 -11.59
N LEU A 194 -0.77 -5.55 -12.09
CA LEU A 194 0.59 -5.26 -12.57
C LEU A 194 1.59 -5.02 -11.42
N VAL A 195 1.09 -4.65 -10.25
CA VAL A 195 1.93 -4.22 -9.10
C VAL A 195 1.70 -5.04 -7.85
N SER A 196 0.86 -6.07 -7.93
CA SER A 196 0.55 -6.98 -6.81
C SER A 196 1.21 -8.34 -7.00
N GLU A 197 1.50 -8.96 -5.88
CA GLU A 197 1.98 -10.34 -5.80
C GLU A 197 1.03 -11.16 -4.93
N THR A 198 0.90 -12.46 -5.21
CA THR A 198 0.15 -13.37 -4.34
C THR A 198 0.85 -13.50 -3.00
N ALA A 199 0.06 -13.58 -1.94
CA ALA A 199 0.58 -13.72 -0.58
C ALA A 199 -0.22 -14.77 0.19
N GLU A 200 0.43 -15.48 1.12
CA GLU A 200 -0.25 -16.40 2.03
C GLU A 200 -0.81 -15.68 3.26
N GLN A 201 -0.14 -14.62 3.66
CA GLN A 201 -0.51 -13.83 4.84
C GLN A 201 -0.26 -12.34 4.59
N PRO A 202 -1.13 -11.44 5.10
CA PRO A 202 -0.87 -10.02 5.03
C PRO A 202 0.26 -9.65 5.99
N ALA A 203 1.32 -9.07 5.47
CA ALA A 203 2.47 -8.62 6.23
C ALA A 203 2.81 -7.16 5.86
N PRO A 204 2.95 -6.26 6.85
CA PRO A 204 3.45 -4.92 6.60
C PRO A 204 4.85 -4.97 5.99
N TYR A 205 5.10 -4.13 4.99
CA TYR A 205 6.41 -4.01 4.38
C TYR A 205 7.44 -3.51 5.40
N SER A 206 8.51 -4.26 5.56
CA SER A 206 9.65 -3.89 6.41
C SER A 206 10.95 -4.07 5.62
N PRO A 207 11.60 -2.99 5.19
CA PRO A 207 12.85 -3.07 4.41
C PRO A 207 14.05 -3.48 5.26
N GLU A 208 13.95 -3.32 6.57
CA GLU A 208 14.99 -3.69 7.54
C GLU A 208 14.43 -4.77 8.48
N PRO A 209 15.17 -5.86 8.70
CA PRO A 209 14.76 -6.86 9.69
C PRO A 209 14.68 -6.18 11.07
N MET A 210 13.64 -6.55 11.83
CA MET A 210 13.50 -6.06 13.20
C MET A 210 14.60 -6.68 14.07
N THR A 211 15.66 -5.95 14.30
CA THR A 211 16.70 -6.33 15.26
C THR A 211 16.27 -5.89 16.65
N PHE A 212 15.78 -6.82 17.45
CA PHE A 212 15.59 -6.58 18.87
C PHE A 212 16.96 -6.71 19.57
N LYS A 213 17.48 -5.59 20.09
CA LYS A 213 18.56 -5.69 21.07
C LYS A 213 17.98 -6.33 22.32
N LYS A 214 18.56 -7.45 22.75
CA LYS A 214 18.24 -8.03 24.05
C LYS A 214 18.50 -6.98 25.11
N TRP A 215 17.47 -6.66 25.91
CA TRP A 215 17.65 -5.74 27.04
C TRP A 215 18.56 -6.41 28.07
N GLU A 216 19.75 -5.90 28.23
CA GLU A 216 20.65 -6.26 29.32
C GLU A 216 20.29 -5.39 30.54
N GLY A 217 19.46 -5.95 31.41
CA GLY A 217 19.07 -5.25 32.63
C GLY A 217 20.32 -4.96 33.48
N VAL A 218 20.56 -3.68 33.76
CA VAL A 218 21.53 -3.28 34.78
C VAL A 218 21.00 -3.76 36.13
N ILE A 219 21.53 -4.87 36.66
CA ILE A 219 21.23 -5.28 38.01
C ILE A 219 21.94 -4.26 38.93
N PRO A 220 21.21 -3.43 39.71
CA PRO A 220 21.86 -2.52 40.61
C PRO A 220 22.64 -3.33 41.65
N ALA A 221 23.91 -3.01 41.79
CA ALA A 221 24.74 -3.61 42.83
C ALA A 221 24.05 -3.41 44.21
N LYS A 222 23.77 -4.48 44.91
CA LYS A 222 23.30 -4.44 46.27
C LYS A 222 24.38 -3.72 47.13
N LYS A 223 24.00 -2.59 47.74
CA LYS A 223 24.78 -1.94 48.80
C LYS A 223 24.64 -2.72 50.09
#